data_03e4be8edcecdd0c11b7452e3a3b17ef
#
_entry.id   03e4be8edcecdd0c11b7452e3a3b17ef
#
_cell.length_a   1.000
_cell.length_b   1.000
_cell.length_c   1.000
_cell.angle_alpha   90.00
_cell.angle_beta   90.00
_cell.angle_gamma   90.00
#
_symmetry.space_group_name_H-M   'P 1'
#
loop_
_entity.id
_entity.type
_entity.pdbx_description
1 polymer ?
#
loop_
_entity_poly.entity_id
_entity_poly.type
_entity_poly.pdbx_seq_one_letter_code
_entity_poly.pdbx_strand_id
1 'polypeptide(L)'
;MKNFSIIIPIYNESESIFDLIKEIHSEFKKNTPELIIVDDGSNDDFYKQRNELKKLKVKILRHKKNLGKCRAMLTGISNARNDLICIMDGDGQNPPYEVKKMIAFWQNLSKKEQDNSLICGNRKIRKDTFIKRLSSKVANTIRRFLLKDDCNDTACALKIFNRSDYLKIKYFRNMHRFLPALFKMNNCKIFNVQGDDRLRYSGVSKYSFNNRFWVGIIDLIKVYFLIKKGETNGD
;
A
#
# COMPACT_ATOMS: atom_id res chain seq x y z
N MET A 1 -18.82 -0.91 11.95
CA MET A 1 -17.77 -1.03 10.93
C MET A 1 -16.95 -2.27 11.29
N LYS A 2 -16.58 -3.14 10.35
CA LYS A 2 -15.72 -4.31 10.65
C LYS A 2 -14.37 -3.80 11.16
N ASN A 3 -13.78 -4.47 12.14
CA ASN A 3 -12.44 -4.13 12.62
C ASN A 3 -11.42 -4.38 11.51
N PHE A 4 -10.46 -3.47 11.35
CA PHE A 4 -9.40 -3.57 10.34
C PHE A 4 -8.10 -2.96 10.86
N SER A 5 -7.00 -3.29 10.21
CA SER A 5 -5.67 -2.76 10.55
C SER A 5 -5.15 -1.88 9.42
N ILE A 6 -4.61 -0.71 9.75
CA ILE A 6 -3.85 0.13 8.82
C ILE A 6 -2.37 -0.13 9.04
N ILE A 7 -1.68 -0.54 7.98
CA ILE A 7 -0.25 -0.78 7.97
C ILE A 7 0.43 0.38 7.26
N ILE A 8 1.33 1.05 7.95
CA ILE A 8 2.05 2.24 7.46
C ILE A 8 3.55 1.95 7.47
N PRO A 9 4.13 1.46 6.35
CA PRO A 9 5.56 1.33 6.21
C PRO A 9 6.19 2.71 6.06
N ILE A 10 7.20 3.01 6.85
CA ILE A 10 7.92 4.29 6.82
C ILE A 10 9.43 4.08 6.69
N TYR A 11 10.10 5.04 6.07
CA TYR A 11 11.55 5.20 6.06
C TYR A 11 11.90 6.67 5.95
N ASN A 12 12.41 7.28 7.05
CA ASN A 12 12.69 8.72 7.14
C ASN A 12 11.47 9.59 6.81
N GLU A 13 10.37 9.38 7.53
CA GLU A 13 9.10 10.11 7.39
C GLU A 13 8.69 10.79 8.72
N SER A 14 9.67 11.15 9.58
CA SER A 14 9.40 11.74 10.90
C SER A 14 8.56 13.00 10.87
N GLU A 15 8.70 13.83 9.81
CA GLU A 15 7.99 15.09 9.69
C GLU A 15 6.50 14.94 9.38
N SER A 16 6.07 13.84 8.77
CA SER A 16 4.69 13.65 8.29
C SER A 16 3.86 12.67 9.13
N ILE A 17 4.53 11.69 9.73
CA ILE A 17 3.84 10.54 10.32
C ILE A 17 2.97 10.90 11.52
N PHE A 18 3.41 11.84 12.36
CA PHE A 18 2.69 12.21 13.57
C PHE A 18 1.35 12.89 13.25
N ASP A 19 1.35 13.82 12.32
CA ASP A 19 0.14 14.51 11.87
C ASP A 19 -0.80 13.58 11.12
N LEU A 20 -0.26 12.66 10.31
CA LEU A 20 -1.07 11.63 9.66
C LEU A 20 -1.79 10.75 10.70
N ILE A 21 -1.13 10.33 11.78
CA ILE A 21 -1.75 9.52 12.83
C ILE A 21 -2.86 10.30 13.55
N LYS A 22 -2.64 11.58 13.87
CA LYS A 22 -3.69 12.44 14.45
C LYS A 22 -4.91 12.56 13.54
N GLU A 23 -4.66 12.73 12.24
CA GLU A 23 -5.73 12.81 11.25
C GLU A 23 -6.52 11.49 11.15
N ILE A 24 -5.84 10.33 11.16
CA ILE A 24 -6.51 9.03 11.21
C ILE A 24 -7.39 8.92 12.47
N HIS A 25 -6.87 9.29 13.63
CA HIS A 25 -7.66 9.30 14.86
C HIS A 25 -8.88 10.22 14.79
N SER A 26 -8.70 11.41 14.19
CA SER A 26 -9.80 12.35 13.99
C SER A 26 -10.88 11.80 13.07
N GLU A 27 -10.49 11.14 11.96
CA GLU A 27 -11.43 10.58 10.99
C GLU A 27 -12.21 9.38 11.56
N PHE A 28 -11.55 8.55 12.37
CA PHE A 28 -12.12 7.30 12.90
C PHE A 28 -12.51 7.36 14.39
N LYS A 29 -12.87 8.53 14.91
CA LYS A 29 -13.17 8.81 16.36
C LYS A 29 -13.95 7.71 17.08
N LYS A 30 -14.95 7.11 16.43
CA LYS A 30 -15.85 6.09 17.06
C LYS A 30 -15.36 4.65 16.86
N ASN A 31 -14.53 4.40 15.84
CA ASN A 31 -14.07 3.06 15.46
C ASN A 31 -12.62 3.13 14.96
N THR A 32 -11.71 3.52 15.85
CA THR A 32 -10.28 3.63 15.52
C THR A 32 -9.74 2.27 15.08
N PRO A 33 -9.16 2.15 13.88
CA PRO A 33 -8.53 0.92 13.42
C PRO A 33 -7.30 0.57 14.25
N GLU A 34 -6.85 -0.68 14.17
CA GLU A 34 -5.50 -1.01 14.63
C GLU A 34 -4.48 -0.30 13.74
N LEU A 35 -3.58 0.50 14.35
CA LEU A 35 -2.53 1.22 13.63
C LEU A 35 -1.19 0.54 13.87
N ILE A 36 -0.52 0.13 12.78
CA ILE A 36 0.80 -0.49 12.82
C ILE A 36 1.76 0.31 11.93
N ILE A 37 2.69 1.02 12.55
CA ILE A 37 3.81 1.63 11.87
C ILE A 37 4.95 0.63 11.80
N VAL A 38 5.53 0.45 10.63
CA VAL A 38 6.74 -0.34 10.44
C VAL A 38 7.86 0.59 9.97
N ASP A 39 8.73 0.94 10.90
CA ASP A 39 9.94 1.71 10.64
C ASP A 39 11.02 0.81 10.01
N ASP A 40 11.26 1.02 8.73
CA ASP A 40 12.22 0.24 7.94
C ASP A 40 13.67 0.73 8.13
N GLY A 41 14.07 0.93 9.37
CA GLY A 41 15.43 1.32 9.76
C GLY A 41 15.74 2.79 9.47
N SER A 42 14.81 3.69 9.80
CA SER A 42 15.00 5.14 9.67
C SER A 42 16.19 5.64 10.49
N ASN A 43 16.87 6.66 9.98
CA ASN A 43 17.96 7.38 10.63
C ASN A 43 17.63 8.87 10.87
N ASP A 44 16.35 9.25 10.68
CA ASP A 44 15.80 10.54 11.04
C ASP A 44 15.31 10.58 12.52
N ASP A 45 14.68 11.69 12.90
CA ASP A 45 14.17 11.92 14.25
C ASP A 45 12.89 11.13 14.62
N PHE A 46 12.43 10.19 13.78
CA PHE A 46 11.23 9.38 14.05
C PHE A 46 11.27 8.74 15.45
N TYR A 47 12.45 8.29 15.87
CA TYR A 47 12.60 7.62 17.17
C TYR A 47 12.29 8.54 18.37
N LYS A 48 12.50 9.85 18.23
CA LYS A 48 12.17 10.84 19.27
C LYS A 48 10.65 10.96 19.48
N GLN A 49 9.86 10.72 18.44
CA GLN A 49 8.39 10.81 18.48
C GLN A 49 7.72 9.51 18.99
N ARG A 50 8.48 8.43 19.15
CA ARG A 50 7.96 7.10 19.49
C ARG A 50 7.06 7.09 20.74
N ASN A 51 7.40 7.81 21.77
CA ASN A 51 6.67 7.80 23.04
C ASN A 51 5.30 8.50 22.88
N GLU A 52 5.21 9.56 22.07
CA GLU A 52 3.97 10.24 21.77
C GLU A 52 3.06 9.39 20.90
N LEU A 53 3.60 8.73 19.88
CA LEU A 53 2.86 7.79 19.04
C LEU A 53 2.31 6.61 19.85
N LYS A 54 3.04 6.12 20.85
CA LYS A 54 2.53 5.09 21.75
C LYS A 54 1.32 5.55 22.57
N LYS A 55 1.29 6.81 23.03
CA LYS A 55 0.11 7.38 23.71
C LYS A 55 -1.12 7.37 22.80
N LEU A 56 -0.94 7.45 21.49
CA LEU A 56 -1.98 7.33 20.47
C LEU A 56 -2.33 5.87 20.12
N LYS A 57 -1.92 4.88 20.96
CA LYS A 57 -2.22 3.43 20.78
C LYS A 57 -1.74 2.87 19.43
N VAL A 58 -0.63 3.39 18.92
CA VAL A 58 0.01 2.90 17.69
C VAL A 58 1.00 1.79 18.04
N LYS A 59 0.92 0.66 17.36
CA LYS A 59 1.93 -0.40 17.41
C LYS A 59 3.09 -0.01 16.50
N ILE A 60 4.31 0.05 17.05
CA ILE A 60 5.51 0.40 16.30
C ILE A 60 6.41 -0.82 16.22
N LEU A 61 6.73 -1.24 15.00
CA LEU A 61 7.71 -2.27 14.68
C LEU A 61 8.90 -1.60 14.00
N ARG A 62 10.14 -2.08 14.25
CA ARG A 62 11.34 -1.50 13.65
C ARG A 62 12.27 -2.57 13.13
N HIS A 63 12.77 -2.36 11.91
CA HIS A 63 13.88 -3.13 11.35
C HIS A 63 15.22 -2.55 11.78
N LYS A 64 16.22 -3.41 11.94
CA LYS A 64 17.60 -2.97 12.29
C LYS A 64 18.26 -2.20 11.14
N LYS A 65 17.84 -2.40 9.90
CA LYS A 65 18.32 -1.75 8.68
C LYS A 65 17.21 -1.66 7.66
N ASN A 66 17.37 -0.83 6.63
CA ASN A 66 16.42 -0.75 5.52
C ASN A 66 16.36 -2.08 4.73
N LEU A 67 15.21 -2.73 4.76
CA LEU A 67 14.91 -3.97 4.03
C LEU A 67 13.99 -3.75 2.82
N GLY A 68 13.47 -2.54 2.68
CA GLY A 68 12.57 -2.10 1.62
C GLY A 68 11.09 -2.21 1.96
N LYS A 69 10.29 -1.36 1.31
CA LYS A 69 8.85 -1.20 1.55
C LYS A 69 8.09 -2.52 1.63
N CYS A 70 8.36 -3.47 0.73
CA CYS A 70 7.66 -4.76 0.71
C CYS A 70 7.92 -5.60 1.96
N ARG A 71 9.13 -5.55 2.50
CA ARG A 71 9.45 -6.25 3.74
C ARG A 71 8.76 -5.59 4.93
N ALA A 72 8.74 -4.26 4.97
CA ALA A 72 8.02 -3.52 6.00
C ALA A 72 6.50 -3.81 5.95
N MET A 73 5.91 -3.85 4.74
CA MET A 73 4.53 -4.27 4.56
C MET A 73 4.29 -5.68 5.11
N LEU A 74 5.11 -6.66 4.72
CA LEU A 74 4.98 -8.05 5.19
C LEU A 74 5.09 -8.12 6.71
N THR A 75 6.06 -7.43 7.31
CA THR A 75 6.22 -7.37 8.78
C THR A 75 4.95 -6.82 9.44
N GLY A 76 4.39 -5.72 8.94
CA GLY A 76 3.16 -5.14 9.47
C GLY A 76 1.96 -6.07 9.33
N ILE A 77 1.75 -6.63 8.15
CA ILE A 77 0.63 -7.52 7.84
C ILE A 77 0.68 -8.78 8.70
N SER A 78 1.87 -9.40 8.85
CA SER A 78 2.05 -10.59 9.70
C SER A 78 1.78 -10.33 11.18
N ASN A 79 1.95 -9.09 11.64
CA ASN A 79 1.74 -8.66 13.02
C ASN A 79 0.37 -8.02 13.28
N ALA A 80 -0.48 -7.93 12.28
CA ALA A 80 -1.84 -7.41 12.40
C ALA A 80 -2.76 -8.40 13.11
N ARG A 81 -3.68 -7.89 13.95
CA ARG A 81 -4.70 -8.68 14.64
C ARG A 81 -5.95 -8.91 13.81
N ASN A 82 -6.23 -7.99 12.88
CA ASN A 82 -7.43 -8.07 12.06
C ASN A 82 -7.13 -8.69 10.70
N ASP A 83 -8.14 -9.37 10.14
CA ASP A 83 -8.04 -9.97 8.80
C ASP A 83 -8.14 -8.94 7.69
N LEU A 84 -8.92 -7.89 7.88
CA LEU A 84 -9.03 -6.82 6.90
C LEU A 84 -7.86 -5.85 7.07
N ILE A 85 -7.03 -5.74 6.04
CA ILE A 85 -5.83 -4.92 6.02
C ILE A 85 -6.00 -3.73 5.08
N CYS A 86 -5.60 -2.56 5.51
CA CYS A 86 -5.38 -1.39 4.67
C CYS A 86 -3.90 -1.04 4.66
N ILE A 87 -3.29 -0.89 3.48
CA ILE A 87 -1.95 -0.33 3.33
C ILE A 87 -2.06 1.15 3.01
N MET A 88 -1.25 1.97 3.67
CA MET A 88 -1.20 3.43 3.49
C MET A 88 0.25 3.91 3.59
N ASP A 89 0.64 4.91 2.79
CA ASP A 89 1.96 5.52 2.90
C ASP A 89 2.02 6.55 4.05
N GLY A 90 3.21 6.70 4.65
CA GLY A 90 3.44 7.58 5.79
C GLY A 90 3.67 9.06 5.42
N ASP A 91 3.70 9.41 4.12
CA ASP A 91 4.00 10.77 3.63
C ASP A 91 2.80 11.72 3.60
N GLY A 92 1.63 11.25 4.03
CA GLY A 92 0.40 12.05 4.09
C GLY A 92 -0.28 12.31 2.76
N GLN A 93 0.19 11.76 1.63
CA GLN A 93 -0.45 11.99 0.33
C GLN A 93 -1.87 11.44 0.23
N ASN A 94 -2.15 10.35 0.94
CA ASN A 94 -3.48 9.75 0.96
C ASN A 94 -4.27 10.22 2.18
N PRO A 95 -5.35 11.00 2.02
CA PRO A 95 -6.16 11.43 3.14
C PRO A 95 -6.88 10.26 3.82
N PRO A 96 -6.99 10.21 5.16
CA PRO A 96 -7.67 9.14 5.88
C PRO A 96 -9.14 8.92 5.52
N TYR A 97 -9.86 9.95 5.09
CA TYR A 97 -11.25 9.80 4.63
C TYR A 97 -11.36 8.90 3.39
N GLU A 98 -10.30 8.80 2.56
CA GLU A 98 -10.28 7.85 1.43
C GLU A 98 -10.25 6.40 1.91
N VAL A 99 -9.56 6.11 3.01
CA VAL A 99 -9.61 4.77 3.64
C VAL A 99 -11.04 4.46 4.07
N LYS A 100 -11.73 5.42 4.70
CA LYS A 100 -13.13 5.24 5.13
C LYS A 100 -14.06 4.98 3.96
N LYS A 101 -13.90 5.70 2.86
CA LYS A 101 -14.64 5.50 1.61
C LYS A 101 -14.40 4.10 1.03
N MET A 102 -13.14 3.65 0.98
CA MET A 102 -12.80 2.32 0.48
C MET A 102 -13.32 1.19 1.38
N ILE A 103 -13.30 1.38 2.71
CA ILE A 103 -13.92 0.44 3.66
C ILE A 103 -15.43 0.37 3.46
N ALA A 104 -16.10 1.51 3.30
CA ALA A 104 -17.55 1.53 3.01
C ALA A 104 -17.87 0.82 1.69
N PHE A 105 -17.07 1.02 0.64
CA PHE A 105 -17.19 0.28 -0.61
C PHE A 105 -17.07 -1.23 -0.38
N TRP A 106 -16.03 -1.68 0.35
CA TRP A 106 -15.81 -3.09 0.67
C TRP A 106 -16.99 -3.69 1.45
N GLN A 107 -17.58 -2.95 2.40
CA GLN A 107 -18.74 -3.41 3.19
C GLN A 107 -19.99 -3.65 2.33
N ASN A 108 -20.13 -2.95 1.21
CA ASN A 108 -21.26 -3.11 0.28
C ASN A 108 -21.06 -4.25 -0.73
N LEU A 109 -19.90 -4.90 -0.75
CA LEU A 109 -19.66 -6.08 -1.58
C LEU A 109 -20.36 -7.31 -1.00
N SER A 110 -20.69 -8.27 -1.87
CA SER A 110 -21.15 -9.60 -1.43
C SER A 110 -20.09 -10.30 -0.55
N LYS A 111 -20.50 -11.21 0.32
CA LYS A 111 -19.57 -11.94 1.19
C LYS A 111 -18.45 -12.63 0.40
N LYS A 112 -18.80 -13.26 -0.72
CA LYS A 112 -17.83 -13.90 -1.63
C LYS A 112 -16.79 -12.91 -2.17
N GLU A 113 -17.20 -11.69 -2.51
CA GLU A 113 -16.28 -10.66 -2.98
C GLU A 113 -15.45 -10.06 -1.84
N GLN A 114 -16.06 -9.89 -0.65
CA GLN A 114 -15.29 -9.46 0.53
C GLN A 114 -14.17 -10.43 0.87
N ASP A 115 -14.40 -11.74 0.73
CA ASP A 115 -13.44 -12.78 1.07
C ASP A 115 -12.33 -12.95 0.02
N ASN A 116 -12.57 -12.52 -1.24
CA ASN A 116 -11.63 -12.72 -2.35
C ASN A 116 -11.48 -11.44 -3.20
N SER A 117 -11.03 -10.34 -2.61
CA SER A 117 -10.82 -9.11 -3.35
C SER A 117 -9.61 -8.30 -2.92
N LEU A 118 -9.09 -7.54 -3.87
CA LEU A 118 -8.19 -6.43 -3.63
C LEU A 118 -8.86 -5.13 -4.11
N ILE A 119 -9.03 -4.18 -3.20
CA ILE A 119 -9.53 -2.85 -3.52
C ILE A 119 -8.35 -1.91 -3.66
N CYS A 120 -8.23 -1.29 -4.82
CA CYS A 120 -7.17 -0.34 -5.16
C CYS A 120 -7.72 1.09 -5.17
N GLY A 121 -7.06 2.00 -4.49
CA GLY A 121 -7.28 3.43 -4.68
C GLY A 121 -6.86 3.84 -6.09
N ASN A 122 -7.65 4.72 -6.72
CA ASN A 122 -7.38 5.25 -8.05
C ASN A 122 -7.43 6.78 -7.98
N ARG A 123 -6.29 7.44 -8.14
CA ARG A 123 -6.17 8.90 -8.00
C ARG A 123 -6.79 9.64 -9.18
N LYS A 124 -7.74 10.54 -8.90
CA LYS A 124 -8.45 11.36 -9.89
C LYS A 124 -7.51 12.28 -10.67
N ILE A 125 -6.65 12.97 -9.96
CA ILE A 125 -5.77 14.00 -10.53
C ILE A 125 -4.35 13.73 -10.02
N ARG A 126 -3.44 13.40 -10.94
CA ARG A 126 -2.01 13.35 -10.63
C ARG A 126 -1.44 14.76 -10.85
N LYS A 127 -0.94 15.37 -9.79
CA LYS A 127 -0.21 16.66 -9.87
C LYS A 127 1.23 16.48 -10.38
N ASP A 128 1.42 15.59 -11.37
CA ASP A 128 2.70 15.33 -12.03
C ASP A 128 2.89 16.20 -13.26
N THR A 129 4.13 16.44 -13.67
CA THR A 129 4.46 17.09 -14.94
C THR A 129 3.92 16.29 -16.13
N PHE A 130 3.66 16.97 -17.27
CA PHE A 130 3.11 16.34 -18.48
C PHE A 130 3.92 15.11 -18.94
N ILE A 131 5.26 15.21 -18.93
CA ILE A 131 6.17 14.11 -19.32
C ILE A 131 6.02 12.92 -18.37
N LYS A 132 5.95 13.16 -17.06
CA LYS A 132 5.73 12.08 -16.08
C LYS A 132 4.35 11.43 -16.22
N ARG A 133 3.33 12.19 -16.58
CA ARG A 133 1.98 11.64 -16.85
C ARG A 133 2.01 10.74 -18.07
N LEU A 134 2.64 11.18 -19.17
CA LEU A 134 2.70 10.42 -20.42
C LEU A 134 3.48 9.11 -20.24
N SER A 135 4.69 9.16 -19.65
CA SER A 135 5.50 7.97 -19.37
C SER A 135 4.80 6.99 -18.45
N SER A 136 4.11 7.50 -17.42
CA SER A 136 3.30 6.69 -16.51
C SER A 136 2.10 6.04 -17.22
N LYS A 137 1.45 6.75 -18.15
CA LYS A 137 0.33 6.24 -18.94
C LYS A 137 0.78 5.08 -19.85
N VAL A 138 1.89 5.26 -20.54
CA VAL A 138 2.50 4.21 -21.39
C VAL A 138 2.89 2.99 -20.57
N ALA A 139 3.61 3.19 -19.46
CA ALA A 139 4.04 2.10 -18.58
C ALA A 139 2.83 1.33 -17.99
N ASN A 140 1.79 2.04 -17.58
CA ASN A 140 0.56 1.42 -17.08
C ASN A 140 -0.18 0.64 -18.18
N THR A 141 -0.22 1.14 -19.42
CA THR A 141 -0.85 0.45 -20.55
C THR A 141 -0.12 -0.85 -20.87
N ILE A 142 1.22 -0.82 -20.96
CA ILE A 142 2.06 -2.01 -21.20
C ILE A 142 1.84 -3.04 -20.08
N ARG A 143 1.90 -2.60 -18.81
CA ARG A 143 1.66 -3.47 -17.66
C ARG A 143 0.27 -4.13 -17.74
N ARG A 144 -0.79 -3.33 -17.96
CA ARG A 144 -2.17 -3.84 -18.04
C ARG A 144 -2.35 -4.86 -19.17
N PHE A 145 -1.73 -4.61 -20.32
CA PHE A 145 -1.75 -5.52 -21.45
C PHE A 145 -1.06 -6.85 -21.12
N LEU A 146 0.14 -6.79 -20.50
CA LEU A 146 0.93 -7.97 -20.18
C LEU A 146 0.36 -8.76 -18.99
N LEU A 147 -0.04 -8.08 -17.92
CA LEU A 147 -0.44 -8.73 -16.66
C LEU A 147 -1.95 -8.88 -16.51
N LYS A 148 -2.75 -8.19 -17.32
CA LYS A 148 -4.23 -8.19 -17.27
C LYS A 148 -4.75 -7.96 -15.84
N ASP A 149 -4.12 -7.05 -15.11
CA ASP A 149 -4.27 -6.90 -13.65
C ASP A 149 -5.49 -6.08 -13.20
N ASP A 150 -6.30 -5.58 -14.14
CA ASP A 150 -7.53 -4.80 -13.92
C ASP A 150 -7.37 -3.56 -13.01
N CYS A 151 -6.13 -3.16 -12.70
CA CYS A 151 -5.85 -2.01 -11.84
C CYS A 151 -5.54 -0.75 -12.65
N ASN A 152 -6.24 0.35 -12.36
CA ASN A 152 -6.06 1.61 -13.06
C ASN A 152 -4.82 2.38 -12.57
N ASP A 153 -4.51 2.34 -11.27
CA ASP A 153 -3.37 3.05 -10.67
C ASP A 153 -2.65 2.19 -9.62
N THR A 154 -1.70 1.38 -10.08
CA THR A 154 -0.89 0.55 -9.17
C THR A 154 0.05 1.36 -8.28
N ALA A 155 0.35 2.60 -8.65
CA ALA A 155 1.23 3.48 -7.88
C ALA A 155 0.52 4.11 -6.67
N CYS A 156 -0.82 4.09 -6.62
CA CYS A 156 -1.55 4.46 -5.42
C CYS A 156 -1.21 3.47 -4.29
N ALA A 157 -0.81 3.98 -3.13
CA ALA A 157 -0.46 3.14 -2.00
C ALA A 157 -1.67 2.50 -1.33
N LEU A 158 -2.81 3.21 -1.32
CA LEU A 158 -4.03 2.71 -0.68
C LEU A 158 -4.51 1.42 -1.32
N LYS A 159 -4.50 0.36 -0.53
CA LYS A 159 -5.02 -0.96 -0.91
C LYS A 159 -5.69 -1.60 0.28
N ILE A 160 -6.84 -2.24 0.04
CA ILE A 160 -7.58 -2.98 1.05
C ILE A 160 -7.76 -4.41 0.58
N PHE A 161 -7.46 -5.38 1.45
CA PHE A 161 -7.52 -6.81 1.15
C PHE A 161 -7.57 -7.64 2.43
N ASN A 162 -7.88 -8.93 2.31
CA ASN A 162 -7.76 -9.85 3.42
C ASN A 162 -6.30 -10.28 3.63
N ARG A 163 -5.89 -10.33 4.88
CA ARG A 163 -4.56 -10.75 5.33
C ARG A 163 -4.15 -12.12 4.75
N SER A 164 -5.07 -13.08 4.81
CA SER A 164 -4.85 -14.43 4.28
C SER A 164 -4.45 -14.45 2.81
N ASP A 165 -5.08 -13.60 1.97
CA ASP A 165 -4.79 -13.58 0.54
C ASP A 165 -3.41 -12.99 0.23
N TYR A 166 -2.98 -11.98 1.01
CA TYR A 166 -1.63 -11.46 0.87
C TYR A 166 -0.57 -12.48 1.30
N LEU A 167 -0.81 -13.22 2.38
CA LEU A 167 0.15 -14.19 2.91
C LEU A 167 0.31 -15.45 2.04
N LYS A 168 -0.63 -15.73 1.13
CA LYS A 168 -0.50 -16.77 0.09
C LYS A 168 0.51 -16.37 -1.00
N ILE A 169 0.82 -15.07 -1.14
CA ILE A 169 1.71 -14.60 -2.20
C ILE A 169 3.16 -14.77 -1.77
N LYS A 170 3.94 -15.49 -2.57
CA LYS A 170 5.39 -15.65 -2.33
C LYS A 170 6.08 -14.28 -2.36
N TYR A 171 6.81 -13.97 -1.30
CA TYR A 171 7.50 -12.69 -1.15
C TYR A 171 8.62 -12.52 -2.18
N PHE A 172 8.67 -11.35 -2.83
CA PHE A 172 9.84 -10.87 -3.56
C PHE A 172 9.95 -9.33 -3.45
N ARG A 173 11.16 -8.83 -3.67
CA ARG A 173 11.44 -7.38 -3.60
C ARG A 173 10.64 -6.63 -4.66
N ASN A 174 10.09 -5.45 -4.31
CA ASN A 174 9.26 -4.58 -5.17
C ASN A 174 7.87 -5.14 -5.56
N MET A 175 7.43 -6.27 -5.01
CA MET A 175 6.14 -6.89 -5.33
C MET A 175 4.94 -5.94 -5.11
N HIS A 176 5.05 -4.91 -4.25
CA HIS A 176 3.97 -3.98 -3.97
C HIS A 176 3.40 -3.28 -5.21
N ARG A 177 4.19 -3.14 -6.29
CA ARG A 177 3.78 -2.57 -7.57
C ARG A 177 2.89 -3.49 -8.40
N PHE A 178 2.95 -4.78 -8.10
CA PHE A 178 2.31 -5.85 -8.86
C PHE A 178 1.24 -6.58 -8.06
N LEU A 179 0.89 -6.09 -6.87
CA LEU A 179 -0.13 -6.72 -6.02
C LEU A 179 -1.44 -7.02 -6.78
N PRO A 180 -1.98 -6.13 -7.63
CA PRO A 180 -3.19 -6.46 -8.37
C PRO A 180 -3.05 -7.70 -9.24
N ALA A 181 -1.94 -7.85 -9.96
CA ALA A 181 -1.69 -9.02 -10.79
C ALA A 181 -1.53 -10.29 -9.95
N LEU A 182 -0.81 -10.20 -8.82
CA LEU A 182 -0.58 -11.31 -7.89
C LEU A 182 -1.87 -11.77 -7.18
N PHE A 183 -2.70 -10.83 -6.78
CA PHE A 183 -4.01 -11.12 -6.21
C PHE A 183 -4.94 -11.76 -7.25
N LYS A 184 -4.97 -11.22 -8.48
CA LYS A 184 -5.77 -11.78 -9.56
C LYS A 184 -5.35 -13.21 -9.91
N MET A 185 -4.07 -13.51 -9.85
CA MET A 185 -3.53 -14.85 -10.05
C MET A 185 -4.04 -15.83 -8.98
N ASN A 186 -4.28 -15.34 -7.75
CA ASN A 186 -4.93 -16.11 -6.67
C ASN A 186 -6.47 -16.03 -6.72
N ASN A 187 -7.06 -15.77 -7.90
CA ASN A 187 -8.50 -15.66 -8.14
C ASN A 187 -9.21 -14.55 -7.35
N CYS A 188 -8.48 -13.55 -6.88
CA CYS A 188 -9.08 -12.38 -6.25
C CYS A 188 -9.61 -11.40 -7.30
N LYS A 189 -10.78 -10.83 -7.06
CA LYS A 189 -11.36 -9.76 -7.88
C LYS A 189 -10.71 -8.41 -7.56
N ILE A 190 -10.38 -7.64 -8.59
CA ILE A 190 -9.75 -6.33 -8.43
C ILE A 190 -10.80 -5.24 -8.59
N PHE A 191 -10.95 -4.39 -7.60
CA PHE A 191 -11.83 -3.23 -7.61
C PHE A 191 -11.01 -1.94 -7.58
N ASN A 192 -11.46 -0.92 -8.31
CA ASN A 192 -10.86 0.40 -8.34
C ASN A 192 -11.83 1.40 -7.71
N VAL A 193 -11.43 2.03 -6.62
CA VAL A 193 -12.22 3.09 -5.98
C VAL A 193 -11.54 4.42 -6.26
N GLN A 194 -12.27 5.30 -6.94
CA GLN A 194 -11.75 6.62 -7.29
C GLN A 194 -11.62 7.48 -6.02
N GLY A 195 -10.43 8.03 -5.81
CA GLY A 195 -10.10 8.85 -4.65
C GLY A 195 -9.28 10.08 -5.01
N ASP A 196 -9.18 10.96 -4.05
CA ASP A 196 -8.37 12.17 -4.15
C ASP A 196 -6.96 11.91 -3.60
N ASP A 197 -6.01 12.65 -4.11
CA ASP A 197 -4.62 12.65 -3.67
C ASP A 197 -4.24 14.09 -3.33
N ARG A 198 -3.39 14.28 -2.34
CA ARG A 198 -2.92 15.61 -1.94
C ARG A 198 -1.40 15.73 -2.02
N LEU A 199 -0.89 16.93 -1.85
CA LEU A 199 0.56 17.14 -1.74
C LEU A 199 1.08 16.45 -0.47
N ARG A 200 2.31 15.98 -0.50
CA ARG A 200 2.99 15.47 0.69
C ARG A 200 3.01 16.55 1.77
N TYR A 201 2.90 16.14 3.02
CA TYR A 201 3.06 17.07 4.14
C TYR A 201 4.47 17.66 4.17
N SER A 202 5.49 16.83 3.88
CA SER A 202 6.90 17.22 3.87
C SER A 202 7.74 16.21 3.09
N GLY A 203 9.00 16.56 2.83
CA GLY A 203 10.00 15.67 2.25
C GLY A 203 10.09 15.68 0.72
N VAL A 204 11.27 15.25 0.23
CA VAL A 204 11.59 15.13 -1.20
C VAL A 204 11.45 13.67 -1.64
N SER A 205 10.99 13.44 -2.86
CA SER A 205 10.94 12.08 -3.43
C SER A 205 12.33 11.44 -3.40
N LYS A 206 12.50 10.41 -2.56
CA LYS A 206 13.79 9.75 -2.27
C LYS A 206 14.35 8.90 -3.42
N TYR A 207 13.75 8.96 -4.62
CA TYR A 207 14.10 8.06 -5.70
C TYR A 207 14.38 8.78 -7.02
N SER A 208 15.53 8.48 -7.63
CA SER A 208 15.89 8.93 -8.98
C SER A 208 15.05 8.24 -10.07
N PHE A 209 14.73 8.96 -11.14
CA PHE A 209 13.84 8.50 -12.21
C PHE A 209 14.44 7.34 -13.02
N ASN A 210 15.72 7.42 -13.38
CA ASN A 210 16.37 6.45 -14.29
C ASN A 210 16.47 5.03 -13.71
N ASN A 211 16.85 4.90 -12.44
CA ASN A 211 16.96 3.59 -11.79
C ASN A 211 15.61 2.89 -11.63
N ARG A 212 14.52 3.67 -11.46
CA ARG A 212 13.17 3.11 -11.32
C ARG A 212 12.61 2.49 -12.58
N PHE A 213 12.94 3.05 -13.72
CA PHE A 213 12.42 2.60 -15.02
C PHE A 213 12.93 1.21 -15.37
N TRP A 214 14.25 1.01 -15.36
CA TRP A 214 14.85 -0.29 -15.69
C TRP A 214 14.51 -1.40 -14.69
N VAL A 215 14.55 -1.08 -13.40
CA VAL A 215 14.10 -2.01 -12.35
C VAL A 215 12.62 -2.38 -12.54
N GLY A 216 11.80 -1.42 -12.92
CA GLY A 216 10.36 -1.66 -13.18
C GLY A 216 10.12 -2.61 -14.35
N ILE A 217 10.91 -2.53 -15.44
CA ILE A 217 10.81 -3.43 -16.61
C ILE A 217 11.26 -4.84 -16.22
N ILE A 218 12.39 -4.98 -15.53
CA ILE A 218 12.90 -6.29 -15.10
C ILE A 218 11.88 -6.96 -14.17
N ASP A 219 11.33 -6.23 -13.20
CA ASP A 219 10.32 -6.73 -12.28
C ASP A 219 9.03 -7.11 -13.03
N LEU A 220 8.62 -6.34 -14.05
CA LEU A 220 7.46 -6.64 -14.89
C LEU A 220 7.62 -7.97 -15.64
N ILE A 221 8.80 -8.19 -16.25
CA ILE A 221 9.12 -9.44 -16.97
C ILE A 221 9.11 -10.63 -16.00
N LYS A 222 9.72 -10.48 -14.83
CA LYS A 222 9.71 -11.51 -13.77
C LYS A 222 8.29 -11.89 -13.37
N VAL A 223 7.44 -10.89 -13.10
CA VAL A 223 6.04 -11.13 -12.70
C VAL A 223 5.25 -11.77 -13.84
N TYR A 224 5.47 -11.37 -15.09
CA TYR A 224 4.83 -11.99 -16.24
C TYR A 224 5.13 -13.50 -16.34
N PHE A 225 6.39 -13.89 -16.19
CA PHE A 225 6.76 -15.31 -16.20
C PHE A 225 6.24 -16.05 -14.97
N LEU A 226 6.23 -15.43 -13.81
CA LEU A 226 5.68 -15.99 -12.57
C LEU A 226 4.18 -16.29 -12.73
N ILE A 227 3.42 -15.37 -13.33
CA ILE A 227 2.01 -15.57 -13.64
C ILE A 227 1.82 -16.70 -14.68
N LYS A 228 2.63 -16.76 -15.73
CA LYS A 228 2.53 -17.83 -16.73
C LYS A 228 2.81 -19.21 -16.18
N LYS A 229 3.71 -19.33 -15.21
CA LYS A 229 4.05 -20.62 -14.57
C LYS A 229 3.03 -21.06 -13.51
N GLY A 230 2.09 -20.21 -13.11
CA GLY A 230 1.15 -20.51 -12.04
C GLY A 230 1.79 -20.62 -10.65
N GLU A 231 3.04 -20.19 -10.48
CA GLU A 231 3.82 -20.35 -9.26
C GLU A 231 3.46 -19.24 -8.24
N THR A 232 2.32 -19.39 -7.57
CA THR A 232 1.97 -18.52 -6.45
C THR A 232 1.93 -19.21 -5.11
N ASN A 233 1.90 -20.51 -5.10
CA ASN A 233 1.87 -21.25 -3.85
C ASN A 233 3.25 -21.18 -3.19
N GLY A 234 3.30 -20.45 -2.07
CA GLY A 234 4.43 -20.54 -1.16
C GLY A 234 4.43 -21.93 -0.53
N ASP A 235 5.45 -22.71 -0.79
CA ASP A 235 5.90 -23.76 0.08
C ASP A 235 6.55 -23.16 1.33
#